data_b69aab4aa4581ccd6c6811338fc389f0
#
_entry.id   b69aab4aa4581ccd6c6811338fc389f0
#
_cell.length_a   1.000
_cell.length_b   1.000
_cell.length_c   1.000
_cell.angle_alpha   90.00
_cell.angle_beta   90.00
_cell.angle_gamma   90.00
#
_symmetry.space_group_name_H-M   'P 1'
#
loop_
_entity.id
_entity.type
_entity.pdbx_description
1 polymer ?
#
loop_
_entity_poly.entity_id
_entity_poly.type
_entity_poly.pdbx_seq_one_letter_code
_entity_poly.pdbx_strand_id
1 'polypeptide(L)'
;MRRREVALPRDWWAAGLEGSRGLWELFGRRPASLDGAVCTRLALHSPLGVRAIVLLADAPDPLPRRWRTRGHDALSLKLSIVGCSLIRLSGPMPAHGCAVDIRPQAGGVRMRLHTRDFDALITAPIRGCIAHMKAYRRADGAPLLHL
;
A
#
# COMPACT_ATOMS: atom_id res chain seq x y z
N MET A 1 29.39 -1.90 18.27
CA MET A 1 28.86 -0.63 17.76
C MET A 1 27.41 -0.82 17.33
N ARG A 2 26.47 -0.23 18.02
CA ARG A 2 25.08 -0.33 17.64
C ARG A 2 24.81 0.56 16.43
N ARG A 3 24.32 -0.03 15.34
CA ARG A 3 23.81 0.76 14.23
C ARG A 3 22.63 1.61 14.73
N ARG A 4 22.71 2.90 14.57
CA ARG A 4 21.55 3.75 14.80
C ARG A 4 20.50 3.37 13.79
N GLU A 5 19.35 2.92 14.26
CA GLU A 5 18.18 2.77 13.38
C GLU A 5 17.78 4.16 12.91
N VAL A 6 17.74 4.33 11.59
CA VAL A 6 17.20 5.56 11.02
C VAL A 6 15.69 5.53 11.22
N ALA A 7 15.15 6.52 11.90
CA ALA A 7 13.72 6.66 12.08
C ALA A 7 13.05 6.89 10.72
N LEU A 8 11.92 6.22 10.48
CA LEU A 8 11.11 6.46 9.28
C LEU A 8 10.52 7.87 9.34
N PRO A 9 10.40 8.56 8.17
CA PRO A 9 9.69 9.84 8.14
C PRO A 9 8.26 9.70 8.67
N ARG A 10 7.87 10.55 9.62
CA ARG A 10 6.55 10.46 10.25
C ARG A 10 5.40 10.79 9.32
N ASP A 11 5.66 11.60 8.32
CA ASP A 11 4.71 12.03 7.30
C ASP A 11 4.68 11.14 6.06
N TRP A 12 5.54 10.11 6.01
CA TRP A 12 5.52 9.14 4.93
C TRP A 12 4.20 8.38 4.94
N TRP A 13 3.61 8.17 3.76
CA TRP A 13 2.31 7.52 3.64
C TRP A 13 2.26 6.14 4.33
N ALA A 14 3.36 5.40 4.30
CA ALA A 14 3.44 4.07 4.90
C ALA A 14 3.75 4.09 6.39
N ALA A 15 4.01 5.26 7.00
CA ALA A 15 4.40 5.35 8.41
C ALA A 15 3.32 4.83 9.38
N GLY A 16 2.03 4.91 8.98
CA GLY A 16 0.91 4.36 9.75
C GLY A 16 0.65 2.86 9.51
N LEU A 17 1.53 2.16 8.81
CA LEU A 17 1.39 0.76 8.47
C LEU A 17 2.49 -0.09 9.12
N GLU A 18 2.11 -1.16 9.79
CA GLU A 18 3.06 -2.19 10.18
C GLU A 18 3.64 -2.85 8.93
N GLY A 19 4.92 -3.18 8.95
CA GLY A 19 5.62 -3.71 7.78
C GLY A 19 6.25 -2.62 6.90
N SER A 20 6.05 -1.34 7.21
CA SER A 20 6.64 -0.23 6.46
C SER A 20 8.17 -0.23 6.46
N ARG A 21 8.80 -0.75 7.52
CA ARG A 21 10.26 -0.87 7.58
C ARG A 21 10.79 -1.82 6.48
N GLY A 22 10.09 -2.91 6.21
CA GLY A 22 10.45 -3.80 5.10
C GLY A 22 10.38 -3.09 3.75
N LEU A 23 9.39 -2.25 3.54
CA LEU A 23 9.27 -1.43 2.34
C LEU A 23 10.40 -0.39 2.26
N TRP A 24 10.72 0.26 3.38
CA TRP A 24 11.83 1.20 3.49
C TRP A 24 13.16 0.56 3.11
N GLU A 25 13.46 -0.61 3.67
CA GLU A 25 14.71 -1.33 3.36
C GLU A 25 14.75 -1.79 1.89
N LEU A 26 13.64 -2.26 1.36
CA LEU A 26 13.53 -2.68 -0.04
C LEU A 26 13.86 -1.54 -1.00
N PHE A 27 13.45 -0.31 -0.68
CA PHE A 27 13.70 0.88 -1.48
C PHE A 27 15.05 1.57 -1.17
N GLY A 28 15.96 0.89 -0.47
CA GLY A 28 17.30 1.43 -0.18
C GLY A 28 17.28 2.54 0.86
N ARG A 29 16.38 2.46 1.84
CA ARG A 29 16.21 3.44 2.93
C ARG A 29 15.78 4.81 2.44
N ARG A 30 14.92 4.83 1.45
CA ARG A 30 14.20 6.00 1.00
C ARG A 30 12.70 5.77 1.04
N PRO A 31 11.88 6.82 1.16
CA PRO A 31 10.44 6.66 1.10
C PRO A 31 10.01 6.27 -0.30
N ALA A 32 9.37 5.09 -0.43
CA ALA A 32 8.71 4.72 -1.66
C ALA A 32 7.58 5.72 -1.93
N SER A 33 7.43 6.16 -3.19
CA SER A 33 6.38 7.09 -3.57
C SER A 33 5.06 6.35 -3.81
N LEU A 34 3.97 6.99 -3.40
CA LEU A 34 2.62 6.52 -3.71
C LEU A 34 2.06 7.16 -4.99
N ASP A 35 2.79 8.11 -5.58
CA ASP A 35 2.36 8.78 -6.80
C ASP A 35 2.16 7.77 -7.94
N GLY A 36 1.01 7.86 -8.59
CA GLY A 36 0.65 6.94 -9.68
C GLY A 36 0.26 5.53 -9.23
N ALA A 37 0.24 5.26 -7.93
CA ALA A 37 -0.22 3.96 -7.41
C ALA A 37 -1.70 3.74 -7.72
N VAL A 38 -2.07 2.48 -7.92
CA VAL A 38 -3.44 2.08 -8.27
C VAL A 38 -3.91 1.00 -7.31
N CYS A 39 -5.09 1.19 -6.72
CA CYS A 39 -5.78 0.15 -5.99
C CYS A 39 -6.61 -0.66 -7.00
N THR A 40 -6.30 -1.94 -7.13
CA THR A 40 -6.96 -2.82 -8.12
C THR A 40 -8.05 -3.68 -7.50
N ARG A 41 -8.02 -3.88 -6.20
CA ARG A 41 -9.00 -4.69 -5.48
C ARG A 41 -9.24 -4.14 -4.09
N LEU A 42 -10.49 -4.19 -3.67
CA LEU A 42 -10.92 -3.75 -2.35
C LEU A 42 -11.95 -4.74 -1.82
N ALA A 43 -11.77 -5.19 -0.60
CA ALA A 43 -12.74 -6.05 0.08
C ALA A 43 -13.00 -5.53 1.49
N LEU A 44 -14.27 -5.53 1.86
CA LEU A 44 -14.71 -5.23 3.23
C LEU A 44 -14.90 -6.55 3.98
N HIS A 45 -14.43 -6.59 5.21
CA HIS A 45 -14.52 -7.77 6.07
C HIS A 45 -15.23 -7.45 7.36
N SER A 46 -15.87 -8.46 7.94
CA SER A 46 -16.43 -8.37 9.29
C SER A 46 -15.38 -8.83 10.31
N PRO A 47 -15.24 -8.14 11.49
CA PRO A 47 -15.85 -6.85 11.81
C PRO A 47 -15.01 -5.69 11.25
N LEU A 48 -15.63 -4.69 10.68
CA LEU A 48 -15.08 -3.39 10.27
C LEU A 48 -13.61 -3.41 9.81
N GLY A 49 -13.27 -4.30 8.89
CA GLY A 49 -11.95 -4.42 8.30
C GLY A 49 -11.97 -4.21 6.80
N VAL A 50 -10.83 -3.78 6.25
CA VAL A 50 -10.64 -3.55 4.81
C VAL A 50 -9.36 -4.23 4.38
N ARG A 51 -9.40 -4.91 3.24
CA ARG A 51 -8.22 -5.39 2.54
C ARG A 51 -8.17 -4.79 1.15
N ALA A 52 -6.99 -4.36 0.75
CA ALA A 52 -6.79 -3.70 -0.54
C ALA A 52 -5.51 -4.21 -1.20
N ILE A 53 -5.55 -4.33 -2.51
CA ILE A 53 -4.36 -4.58 -3.32
C ILE A 53 -3.97 -3.28 -4.01
N VAL A 54 -2.75 -2.83 -3.75
CA VAL A 54 -2.20 -1.59 -4.30
C VAL A 54 -0.98 -1.91 -5.13
N LEU A 55 -0.98 -1.45 -6.37
CA LEU A 55 0.18 -1.55 -7.26
C LEU A 55 0.95 -0.24 -7.21
N LEU A 56 2.22 -0.30 -6.81
CA LEU A 56 3.07 0.88 -6.82
C LEU A 56 3.56 1.18 -8.23
N ALA A 57 3.58 2.46 -8.59
CA ALA A 57 4.26 2.92 -9.80
C ALA A 57 5.77 3.07 -9.56
N ASP A 58 6.17 3.38 -8.33
CA ASP A 58 7.56 3.49 -7.92
C ASP A 58 8.21 2.11 -7.79
N ALA A 59 9.51 2.03 -8.02
CA ALA A 59 10.29 0.81 -7.87
C ALA A 59 11.64 1.14 -7.22
N PRO A 60 12.26 0.16 -6.52
CA PRO A 60 13.61 0.36 -6.01
C PRO A 60 14.60 0.68 -7.13
N ASP A 61 15.53 1.60 -6.88
CA ASP A 61 16.60 1.95 -7.80
C ASP A 61 17.93 2.02 -7.02
N PRO A 62 18.89 1.09 -7.28
CA PRO A 62 18.81 0.00 -8.24
C PRO A 62 17.81 -1.09 -7.81
N LEU A 63 17.32 -1.85 -8.79
CA LEU A 63 16.49 -3.01 -8.50
C LEU A 63 17.26 -4.05 -7.70
N PRO A 64 16.64 -4.70 -6.70
CA PRO A 64 17.31 -5.79 -5.98
C PRO A 64 17.78 -6.89 -6.93
N ARG A 65 18.91 -7.50 -6.61
CA ARG A 65 19.51 -8.55 -7.44
C ARG A 65 18.53 -9.68 -7.78
N ARG A 66 17.73 -10.10 -6.80
CA ARG A 66 16.68 -11.12 -6.97
C ARG A 66 15.67 -10.73 -8.02
N TRP A 67 15.27 -9.46 -8.03
CA TRP A 67 14.31 -8.92 -9.01
C TRP A 67 14.92 -8.94 -10.40
N ARG A 68 16.16 -8.48 -10.54
CA ARG A 68 16.87 -8.48 -11.83
C ARG A 68 16.99 -9.88 -12.41
N THR A 69 17.32 -10.86 -11.57
CA THR A 69 17.44 -12.26 -11.98
C THR A 69 16.12 -12.82 -12.49
N ARG A 70 15.00 -12.42 -11.88
CA ARG A 70 13.66 -12.89 -12.23
C ARG A 70 12.92 -11.98 -13.22
N GLY A 71 13.52 -10.87 -13.62
CA GLY A 71 12.89 -9.90 -14.50
C GLY A 71 11.78 -9.10 -13.85
N HIS A 72 11.76 -9.00 -12.50
CA HIS A 72 10.77 -8.22 -11.76
C HIS A 72 11.13 -6.73 -11.78
N ASP A 73 10.15 -5.87 -11.99
CA ASP A 73 10.32 -4.42 -12.05
C ASP A 73 9.20 -3.64 -11.35
N ALA A 74 8.29 -4.33 -10.68
CA ALA A 74 7.14 -3.70 -10.03
C ALA A 74 6.80 -4.41 -8.74
N LEU A 75 6.06 -3.71 -7.86
CA LEU A 75 5.67 -4.20 -6.54
C LEU A 75 4.17 -4.08 -6.32
N SER A 76 3.56 -5.17 -5.88
CA SER A 76 2.19 -5.24 -5.41
C SER A 76 2.18 -5.35 -3.89
N LEU A 77 1.31 -4.57 -3.25
CA LEU A 77 1.11 -4.58 -1.80
C LEU A 77 -0.29 -5.08 -1.48
N LYS A 78 -0.38 -5.97 -0.50
CA LYS A 78 -1.65 -6.29 0.15
C LYS A 78 -1.70 -5.55 1.47
N LEU A 79 -2.69 -4.67 1.61
CA LEU A 79 -2.91 -3.89 2.81
C LEU A 79 -4.08 -4.47 3.59
N SER A 80 -3.96 -4.50 4.90
CA SER A 80 -5.02 -4.90 5.82
C SER A 80 -5.20 -3.82 6.86
N ILE A 81 -6.43 -3.31 6.99
CA ILE A 81 -6.80 -2.30 7.98
C ILE A 81 -7.95 -2.87 8.78
N VAL A 82 -7.75 -3.02 10.09
CA VAL A 82 -8.75 -3.56 11.01
C VAL A 82 -9.22 -2.48 11.97
N GLY A 83 -10.40 -2.68 12.56
CA GLY A 83 -10.95 -1.75 13.53
C GLY A 83 -11.23 -0.37 12.94
N CYS A 84 -11.71 -0.32 11.70
CA CYS A 84 -12.03 0.96 11.05
C CYS A 84 -13.09 1.73 11.84
N SER A 85 -12.82 3.00 12.10
CA SER A 85 -13.77 3.92 12.75
C SER A 85 -14.69 4.59 11.73
N LEU A 86 -14.29 4.64 10.47
CA LEU A 86 -15.09 5.17 9.39
C LEU A 86 -14.80 4.36 8.12
N ILE A 87 -15.89 3.92 7.47
CA ILE A 87 -15.87 3.40 6.11
C ILE A 87 -16.99 4.10 5.36
N ARG A 88 -16.65 4.87 4.34
CA ARG A 88 -17.62 5.58 3.51
C ARG A 88 -17.32 5.30 2.04
N LEU A 89 -18.31 4.81 1.33
CA LEU A 89 -18.22 4.49 -0.08
C LEU A 89 -19.30 5.25 -0.84
N SER A 90 -18.93 5.80 -2.00
CA SER A 90 -19.86 6.53 -2.86
C SER A 90 -19.52 6.23 -4.32
N GLY A 91 -20.55 5.91 -5.10
CA GLY A 91 -20.40 5.61 -6.52
C GLY A 91 -20.11 4.14 -6.82
N PRO A 92 -20.10 3.77 -8.12
CA PRO A 92 -19.85 2.40 -8.54
C PRO A 92 -18.39 2.02 -8.39
N MET A 93 -18.12 0.77 -8.00
CA MET A 93 -16.76 0.23 -7.95
C MET A 93 -16.13 0.28 -9.34
N PRO A 94 -14.92 0.84 -9.47
CA PRO A 94 -14.26 0.95 -10.77
C PRO A 94 -13.77 -0.42 -11.27
N ALA A 95 -13.98 -0.68 -12.55
CA ALA A 95 -13.61 -1.96 -13.17
C ALA A 95 -12.09 -2.12 -13.33
N HIS A 96 -11.35 -1.01 -13.45
CA HIS A 96 -9.92 -1.02 -13.79
C HIS A 96 -9.02 -0.42 -12.70
N GLY A 97 -9.55 -0.33 -11.49
CA GLY A 97 -8.80 0.23 -10.37
C GLY A 97 -9.00 1.73 -10.18
N CYS A 98 -8.47 2.24 -9.09
CA CYS A 98 -8.64 3.62 -8.68
C CYS A 98 -7.36 4.20 -8.10
N ALA A 99 -7.26 5.52 -8.10
CA ALA A 99 -6.18 6.23 -7.42
C ALA A 99 -6.27 5.99 -5.91
N VAL A 100 -5.12 5.99 -5.25
CA VAL A 100 -5.02 5.73 -3.82
C VAL A 100 -4.17 6.81 -3.16
N ASP A 101 -4.67 7.32 -2.03
CA ASP A 101 -3.94 8.18 -1.12
C ASP A 101 -4.00 7.55 0.27
N ILE A 102 -2.86 7.47 0.94
CA ILE A 102 -2.74 6.89 2.27
C ILE A 102 -1.93 7.85 3.13
N ARG A 103 -2.39 8.12 4.34
CA ARG A 103 -1.70 8.99 5.28
C ARG A 103 -1.75 8.44 6.69
N PRO A 104 -0.66 8.58 7.47
CA PRO A 104 -0.72 8.32 8.90
C PRO A 104 -1.64 9.36 9.58
N GLN A 105 -2.39 8.91 10.58
CA GLN A 105 -3.32 9.78 11.30
C GLN A 105 -3.42 9.34 12.75
N ALA A 106 -2.99 10.17 13.67
CA ALA A 106 -3.19 10.01 15.12
C ALA A 106 -3.00 8.58 15.64
N GLY A 107 -1.87 7.92 15.28
CA GLY A 107 -1.57 6.54 15.65
C GLY A 107 -2.20 5.49 14.76
N GLY A 108 -3.02 5.87 13.81
CA GLY A 108 -3.68 5.01 12.85
C GLY A 108 -3.40 5.40 11.40
N VAL A 109 -4.39 5.18 10.55
CA VAL A 109 -4.25 5.36 9.11
C VAL A 109 -5.53 5.91 8.50
N ARG A 110 -5.35 6.74 7.47
CA ARG A 110 -6.42 7.23 6.61
C ARG A 110 -6.10 6.81 5.17
N MET A 111 -7.05 6.17 4.52
CA MET A 111 -6.93 5.76 3.13
C MET A 111 -8.10 6.33 2.33
N ARG A 112 -7.77 6.97 1.21
CA ARG A 112 -8.75 7.44 0.24
C ARG A 112 -8.51 6.76 -1.09
N LEU A 113 -9.57 6.23 -1.68
CA LEU A 113 -9.58 5.62 -3.00
C LEU A 113 -10.55 6.41 -3.87
N HIS A 114 -10.14 6.80 -5.07
CA HIS A 114 -11.03 7.60 -5.90
C HIS A 114 -10.80 7.42 -7.38
N THR A 115 -11.87 7.56 -8.13
CA THR A 115 -11.91 7.86 -9.56
C THR A 115 -12.81 9.08 -9.76
N ARG A 116 -13.10 9.41 -11.00
CA ARG A 116 -14.07 10.46 -11.32
C ARG A 116 -15.45 10.21 -10.69
N ASP A 117 -15.90 8.94 -10.65
CA ASP A 117 -17.26 8.57 -10.25
C ASP A 117 -17.31 7.76 -8.94
N PHE A 118 -16.17 7.41 -8.37
CA PHE A 118 -16.05 6.59 -7.17
C PHE A 118 -15.21 7.31 -6.11
N ASP A 119 -15.67 7.28 -4.88
CA ASP A 119 -14.92 7.80 -3.73
C ASP A 119 -15.10 6.89 -2.53
N ALA A 120 -14.00 6.52 -1.91
CA ALA A 120 -13.98 5.75 -0.68
C ALA A 120 -13.06 6.43 0.32
N LEU A 121 -13.52 6.52 1.57
CA LEU A 121 -12.72 7.01 2.68
C LEU A 121 -12.77 6.00 3.81
N ILE A 122 -11.60 5.58 4.25
CA ILE A 122 -11.42 4.58 5.30
C ILE A 122 -10.47 5.16 6.33
N THR A 123 -10.88 5.19 7.57
CA THR A 123 -10.02 5.60 8.68
C THR A 123 -10.04 4.56 9.80
N ALA A 124 -8.89 4.38 10.44
CA ALA A 124 -8.76 3.51 11.59
C ALA A 124 -7.87 4.18 12.64
N PRO A 125 -8.23 4.08 13.93
CA PRO A 125 -7.45 4.69 15.02
C PRO A 125 -6.19 3.90 15.37
N ILE A 126 -6.02 2.70 14.83
CA ILE A 126 -4.85 1.86 15.00
C ILE A 126 -4.12 1.69 13.68
N ARG A 127 -2.87 1.27 13.74
CA ARG A 127 -2.07 1.03 12.55
C ARG A 127 -2.70 0.00 11.64
N GLY A 128 -2.68 0.27 10.33
CA GLY A 128 -2.87 -0.75 9.32
C GLY A 128 -1.62 -1.61 9.17
N CYS A 129 -1.67 -2.58 8.29
CA CYS A 129 -0.58 -3.53 8.06
C CYS A 129 -0.35 -3.72 6.57
N ILE A 130 0.93 -3.78 6.18
CA ILE A 130 1.32 -4.35 4.89
C ILE A 130 1.37 -5.87 5.10
N ALA A 131 0.31 -6.56 4.74
CA ALA A 131 0.16 -7.99 5.00
C ALA A 131 1.02 -8.84 4.06
N HIS A 132 1.30 -8.34 2.87
CA HIS A 132 2.11 -9.04 1.89
C HIS A 132 2.67 -8.06 0.86
N MET A 133 3.89 -8.35 0.39
CA MET A 133 4.53 -7.64 -0.72
C MET A 133 4.94 -8.67 -1.76
N LYS A 134 4.60 -8.44 -3.03
CA LYS A 134 4.97 -9.33 -4.11
C LYS A 134 5.55 -8.55 -5.29
N ALA A 135 6.81 -8.82 -5.60
CA ALA A 135 7.43 -8.33 -6.83
C ALA A 135 6.85 -9.06 -8.04
N TYR A 136 6.71 -8.36 -9.15
CA TYR A 136 6.23 -8.93 -10.39
C TYR A 136 6.82 -8.19 -11.59
N ARG A 137 6.64 -8.77 -12.77
CA ARG A 137 7.03 -8.14 -14.03
C ARG A 137 5.82 -7.40 -14.60
N ARG A 138 5.95 -6.09 -14.73
CA ARG A 138 4.85 -5.23 -15.18
C ARG A 138 4.28 -5.66 -16.53
N ALA A 139 5.15 -6.07 -17.46
CA ALA A 139 4.74 -6.53 -18.78
C ALA A 139 3.81 -7.75 -18.76
N ASP A 140 3.91 -8.58 -17.71
CA ASP A 140 3.09 -9.79 -17.56
C ASP A 140 1.76 -9.52 -16.84
N GLY A 141 1.53 -8.29 -16.40
CA GLY A 141 0.37 -7.92 -15.60
C GLY A 141 0.53 -8.22 -14.11
N ALA A 142 -0.34 -7.63 -13.29
CA ALA A 142 -0.31 -7.80 -11.86
C ALA A 142 -0.64 -9.22 -11.43
N PRO A 143 0.02 -9.76 -10.39
CA PRO A 143 -0.30 -11.08 -9.88
C PRO A 143 -1.68 -11.09 -9.21
N LEU A 144 -2.37 -12.22 -9.28
CA LEU A 144 -3.58 -12.46 -8.49
C LEU A 144 -3.15 -12.71 -7.05
N LEU A 145 -3.52 -11.78 -6.15
CA LEU A 145 -3.37 -11.95 -4.72
C LEU A 145 -4.74 -12.20 -4.10
N HIS A 146 -4.80 -13.15 -3.19
CA HIS A 146 -6.03 -13.39 -2.42
C HIS A 146 -6.22 -12.28 -1.38
N LEU A 147 -7.42 -11.79 -1.30
CA LEU A 147 -7.82 -10.82 -0.29
C LEU A 147 -8.24 -11.49 1.01
#